data_35aa2cde657a5d2af0fd0160e0a03aa9
#
_entry.id   35aa2cde657a5d2af0fd0160e0a03aa9
#
_cell.length_a   1.000
_cell.length_b   1.000
_cell.length_c   1.000
_cell.angle_alpha   90.00
_cell.angle_beta   90.00
_cell.angle_gamma   90.00
#
_symmetry.space_group_name_H-M   'P 1'
#
loop_
_entity.id
_entity.type
_entity.pdbx_description
1 polymer ?
#
loop_
_entity_poly.entity_id
_entity_poly.type
_entity_poly.pdbx_seq_one_letter_code
_entity_poly.pdbx_strand_id
1 'polypeptide(L)'
;FFSISGMKLSRNHINRNSTVSEIVNGDYRAADIFRKYSIEYCCGGKISLHVACEKNGVDEELLVKELEEATQEINISNTLNFYEWHIDFLTDYIVNVHHEYLRKALPSLQDHVSRLAEGHRKKFNYLDELQKTVLQLTRSFIPHLQQEEEIIFPYIRQIGHAYYSRE
;
A
#
# COMPACT_ATOMS: atom_id res chain seq x y z
N PHE A 1 -26.10 8.49 -4.80
CA PHE A 1 -25.62 8.73 -3.42
C PHE A 1 -25.21 7.38 -2.82
N PHE A 2 -23.95 6.97 -2.98
CA PHE A 2 -23.38 5.87 -2.22
C PHE A 2 -22.62 6.47 -1.05
N SER A 3 -23.20 6.38 0.13
CA SER A 3 -22.54 6.67 1.40
C SER A 3 -21.54 5.54 1.67
N ILE A 4 -20.25 5.80 1.46
CA ILE A 4 -19.19 4.92 1.96
C ILE A 4 -19.10 5.22 3.46
N SER A 5 -19.89 4.46 4.23
CA SER A 5 -19.80 4.44 5.69
C SER A 5 -18.37 4.04 6.04
N GLY A 6 -17.63 4.95 6.65
CA GLY A 6 -16.24 4.74 7.05
C GLY A 6 -16.15 3.51 7.96
N MET A 7 -15.46 2.49 7.47
CA MET A 7 -15.04 1.35 8.27
C MET A 7 -14.04 1.87 9.30
N LYS A 8 -14.51 2.15 10.52
CA LYS A 8 -13.65 2.38 11.67
C LYS A 8 -12.88 1.08 11.91
N LEU A 9 -11.67 1.01 11.38
CA LEU A 9 -10.70 0.03 11.85
C LEU A 9 -10.37 0.39 13.31
N SER A 10 -10.88 -0.43 14.22
CA SER A 10 -10.51 -0.40 15.63
C SER A 10 -8.98 -0.41 15.72
N ARG A 11 -8.39 0.46 16.54
CA ARG A 11 -6.98 0.39 16.93
C ARG A 11 -6.75 -1.00 17.52
N ASN A 12 -6.26 -1.94 16.72
CA ASN A 12 -5.79 -3.20 17.23
C ASN A 12 -4.50 -2.91 18.00
N HIS A 13 -4.60 -2.84 19.31
CA HIS A 13 -3.43 -2.79 20.17
C HIS A 13 -2.59 -4.03 19.87
N ILE A 14 -1.43 -3.82 19.27
CA ILE A 14 -0.47 -4.88 18.99
C ILE A 14 0.05 -5.35 20.34
N ASN A 15 -0.32 -6.56 20.75
CA ASN A 15 0.16 -7.15 21.97
C ASN A 15 1.00 -8.41 21.69
N ARG A 16 1.75 -8.87 22.68
CA ARG A 16 2.65 -10.04 22.57
C ARG A 16 1.94 -11.33 22.19
N ASN A 17 0.65 -11.44 22.47
CA ASN A 17 -0.17 -12.61 22.21
C ASN A 17 -0.84 -12.59 20.83
N SER A 18 -0.87 -11.42 20.15
CA SER A 18 -1.38 -11.34 18.80
C SER A 18 -0.53 -12.19 17.86
N THR A 19 -1.18 -12.93 16.97
CA THR A 19 -0.45 -13.67 15.94
C THR A 19 0.04 -12.74 14.85
N VAL A 20 1.14 -13.09 14.21
CA VAL A 20 1.70 -12.34 13.08
C VAL A 20 0.65 -12.15 11.98
N SER A 21 -0.15 -13.18 11.69
CA SER A 21 -1.22 -13.11 10.70
C SER A 21 -2.38 -12.17 11.11
N GLU A 22 -2.75 -12.12 12.38
CA GLU A 22 -3.77 -11.16 12.87
C GLU A 22 -3.31 -9.72 12.70
N ILE A 23 -2.04 -9.44 13.00
CA ILE A 23 -1.46 -8.10 12.85
C ILE A 23 -1.48 -7.66 11.39
N VAL A 24 -1.04 -8.53 10.47
CA VAL A 24 -1.04 -8.22 9.01
C VAL A 24 -2.45 -8.10 8.45
N ASN A 25 -3.39 -8.94 8.93
CA ASN A 25 -4.80 -8.84 8.52
C ASN A 25 -5.46 -7.55 9.04
N GLY A 26 -5.02 -7.05 10.18
CA GLY A 26 -5.47 -5.76 10.73
C GLY A 26 -4.95 -4.57 9.94
N ASP A 27 -3.70 -4.63 9.50
CA ASP A 27 -3.07 -3.60 8.67
C ASP A 27 -1.96 -4.22 7.80
N TYR A 28 -2.15 -4.20 6.48
CA TYR A 28 -1.22 -4.79 5.51
C TYR A 28 0.18 -4.13 5.54
N ARG A 29 0.32 -2.89 6.02
CA ARG A 29 1.60 -2.18 6.15
C ARG A 29 2.55 -2.88 7.12
N ALA A 30 2.00 -3.62 8.08
CA ALA A 30 2.77 -4.47 8.99
C ALA A 30 3.58 -5.56 8.24
N ALA A 31 3.12 -6.01 7.06
CA ALA A 31 3.82 -7.02 6.27
C ALA A 31 5.23 -6.58 5.85
N ASP A 32 5.44 -5.30 5.58
CA ASP A 32 6.75 -4.76 5.21
C ASP A 32 7.72 -4.78 6.38
N ILE A 33 7.22 -4.51 7.59
CA ILE A 33 8.02 -4.59 8.83
C ILE A 33 8.40 -6.04 9.12
N PHE A 34 7.45 -6.98 9.08
CA PHE A 34 7.77 -8.39 9.27
C PHE A 34 8.80 -8.93 8.27
N ARG A 35 8.70 -8.49 7.01
CA ARG A 35 9.69 -8.86 5.97
C ARG A 35 11.08 -8.32 6.27
N LYS A 36 11.20 -7.07 6.73
CA LYS A 36 12.47 -6.47 7.16
C LYS A 36 13.20 -7.34 8.19
N TYR A 37 12.46 -7.96 9.10
CA TYR A 37 12.96 -8.83 10.14
C TYR A 37 12.95 -10.33 9.78
N SER A 38 12.70 -10.68 8.51
CA SER A 38 12.61 -12.07 8.02
C SER A 38 11.58 -12.92 8.75
N ILE A 39 10.53 -12.30 9.30
CA ILE A 39 9.43 -12.97 9.97
C ILE A 39 8.39 -13.40 8.95
N GLU A 40 8.11 -14.70 8.88
CA GLU A 40 7.11 -15.30 8.01
C GLU A 40 5.68 -14.96 8.47
N TYR A 41 4.92 -14.24 7.65
CA TYR A 41 3.54 -13.85 7.95
C TYR A 41 2.49 -14.58 7.11
N CYS A 42 2.88 -15.25 6.02
CA CYS A 42 1.98 -15.95 5.12
C CYS A 42 1.65 -17.37 5.63
N CYS A 43 2.62 -18.29 5.61
CA CYS A 43 2.41 -19.69 5.99
C CYS A 43 2.71 -19.97 7.46
N GLY A 44 3.60 -19.20 8.06
CA GLY A 44 4.04 -19.26 9.47
C GLY A 44 3.35 -18.31 10.42
N GLY A 45 2.43 -17.46 9.92
CA GLY A 45 1.84 -16.35 10.66
C GLY A 45 0.87 -16.71 11.80
N LYS A 46 0.64 -17.99 12.08
CA LYS A 46 -0.20 -18.46 13.19
C LYS A 46 0.50 -18.44 14.55
N ILE A 47 1.79 -18.16 14.59
CA ILE A 47 2.55 -18.01 15.84
C ILE A 47 2.35 -16.61 16.41
N SER A 48 2.44 -16.49 17.75
CA SER A 48 2.39 -15.19 18.40
C SER A 48 3.59 -14.32 18.03
N LEU A 49 3.42 -13.00 18.16
CA LEU A 49 4.49 -12.04 17.94
C LEU A 49 5.73 -12.35 18.76
N HIS A 50 5.52 -12.66 20.04
CA HIS A 50 6.59 -13.04 20.96
C HIS A 50 7.40 -14.25 20.44
N VAL A 51 6.75 -15.34 20.05
CA VAL A 51 7.40 -16.53 19.50
C VAL A 51 8.11 -16.24 18.18
N ALA A 52 7.57 -15.36 17.36
CA ALA A 52 8.21 -14.94 16.12
C ALA A 52 9.50 -14.15 16.38
N CYS A 53 9.49 -13.26 17.38
CA CYS A 53 10.68 -12.51 17.80
C CYS A 53 11.79 -13.45 18.32
N GLU A 54 11.44 -14.38 19.22
CA GLU A 54 12.41 -15.35 19.75
C GLU A 54 13.07 -16.19 18.65
N LYS A 55 12.27 -16.71 17.71
CA LYS A 55 12.76 -17.54 16.61
C LYS A 55 13.73 -16.80 15.68
N ASN A 56 13.52 -15.51 15.49
CA ASN A 56 14.31 -14.71 14.54
C ASN A 56 15.36 -13.83 15.23
N GLY A 57 15.48 -13.91 16.58
CA GLY A 57 16.43 -13.12 17.35
C GLY A 57 16.16 -11.61 17.28
N VAL A 58 14.89 -11.22 17.20
CA VAL A 58 14.43 -9.83 17.05
C VAL A 58 14.01 -9.29 18.40
N ASP A 59 14.42 -8.06 18.70
CA ASP A 59 13.93 -7.33 19.88
C ASP A 59 12.45 -7.01 19.72
N GLU A 60 11.64 -7.54 20.62
CA GLU A 60 10.19 -7.42 20.57
C GLU A 60 9.71 -5.98 20.76
N GLU A 61 10.35 -5.20 21.66
CA GLU A 61 9.96 -3.83 21.93
C GLU A 61 10.23 -2.92 20.71
N LEU A 62 11.38 -3.16 20.08
CA LEU A 62 11.73 -2.45 18.84
C LEU A 62 10.77 -2.81 17.70
N LEU A 63 10.43 -4.09 17.55
CA LEU A 63 9.52 -4.54 16.52
C LEU A 63 8.11 -3.97 16.72
N VAL A 64 7.57 -3.99 17.93
CA VAL A 64 6.26 -3.41 18.26
C VAL A 64 6.24 -1.92 17.94
N LYS A 65 7.28 -1.19 18.33
CA LYS A 65 7.40 0.25 18.03
C LYS A 65 7.39 0.51 16.52
N GLU A 66 8.16 -0.21 15.72
CA GLU A 66 8.16 -0.05 14.26
C GLU A 66 6.81 -0.43 13.63
N LEU A 67 6.15 -1.46 14.15
CA LEU A 67 4.80 -1.83 13.71
C LEU A 67 3.78 -0.72 14.02
N GLU A 68 3.80 -0.16 15.23
CA GLU A 68 2.94 0.95 15.61
C GLU A 68 3.19 2.20 14.77
N GLU A 69 4.45 2.54 14.51
CA GLU A 69 4.83 3.66 13.64
C GLU A 69 4.36 3.44 12.20
N ALA A 70 4.53 2.23 11.65
CA ALA A 70 4.12 1.90 10.29
C ALA A 70 2.60 1.86 10.11
N THR A 71 1.85 1.48 11.17
CA THR A 71 0.40 1.34 11.15
C THR A 71 -0.33 2.55 11.72
N GLN A 72 0.39 3.61 12.13
CA GLN A 72 -0.24 4.86 12.56
C GLN A 72 -1.23 5.35 11.50
N GLU A 73 -2.45 5.64 11.93
CA GLU A 73 -3.42 6.34 11.10
C GLU A 73 -2.87 7.74 10.81
N ILE A 74 -2.44 7.97 9.59
CA ILE A 74 -2.34 9.34 9.08
C ILE A 74 -3.79 9.78 8.94
N ASN A 75 -4.31 10.54 9.91
CA ASN A 75 -5.56 11.24 9.78
C ASN A 75 -5.40 12.33 8.72
N ILE A 76 -5.39 11.92 7.46
CA ILE A 76 -5.66 12.84 6.37
C ILE A 76 -7.11 13.26 6.62
N SER A 77 -7.31 14.51 7.01
CA SER A 77 -8.64 15.08 7.19
C SER A 77 -9.53 14.66 6.02
N ASN A 78 -10.61 13.93 6.29
CA ASN A 78 -11.61 13.55 5.28
C ASN A 78 -12.32 14.78 4.65
N THR A 79 -11.82 15.97 4.94
CA THR A 79 -12.32 17.27 4.49
C THR A 79 -11.40 17.94 3.45
N LEU A 80 -10.52 17.18 2.76
CA LEU A 80 -9.79 17.75 1.65
C LEU A 80 -10.78 18.10 0.55
N ASN A 81 -11.05 19.41 0.40
CA ASN A 81 -11.91 19.91 -0.65
C ASN A 81 -11.11 20.08 -1.95
N PHE A 82 -10.93 19.01 -2.69
CA PHE A 82 -10.18 19.02 -3.95
C PHE A 82 -10.74 20.00 -4.99
N TYR A 83 -12.01 20.41 -4.88
CA TYR A 83 -12.63 21.38 -5.79
C TYR A 83 -12.09 22.81 -5.65
N GLU A 84 -11.47 23.12 -4.48
CA GLU A 84 -10.88 24.42 -4.21
C GLU A 84 -9.37 24.46 -4.54
N TRP A 85 -8.80 23.32 -4.93
CA TRP A 85 -7.37 23.25 -5.21
C TRP A 85 -7.06 23.81 -6.60
N HIS A 86 -6.01 24.62 -6.67
CA HIS A 86 -5.45 25.03 -7.95
C HIS A 86 -4.99 23.81 -8.74
N ILE A 87 -5.19 23.84 -10.05
CA ILE A 87 -4.91 22.68 -10.91
C ILE A 87 -3.45 22.20 -10.82
N ASP A 88 -2.51 23.13 -10.69
CA ASP A 88 -1.09 22.80 -10.53
C ASP A 88 -0.86 22.00 -9.25
N PHE A 89 -1.45 22.46 -8.13
CA PHE A 89 -1.32 21.75 -6.87
C PHE A 89 -1.96 20.36 -6.90
N LEU A 90 -3.13 20.25 -7.55
CA LEU A 90 -3.81 18.96 -7.67
C LEU A 90 -2.99 17.95 -8.48
N THR A 91 -2.42 18.38 -9.62
CA THR A 91 -1.57 17.52 -10.44
C THR A 91 -0.27 17.16 -9.73
N ASP A 92 0.36 18.11 -9.01
CA ASP A 92 1.54 17.84 -8.18
C ASP A 92 1.24 16.85 -7.06
N TYR A 93 0.07 16.96 -6.42
CA TYR A 93 -0.37 16.03 -5.39
C TYR A 93 -0.54 14.61 -5.96
N ILE A 94 -1.16 14.47 -7.13
CA ILE A 94 -1.33 13.17 -7.79
C ILE A 94 0.04 12.55 -8.07
N VAL A 95 0.98 13.30 -8.64
CA VAL A 95 2.32 12.80 -8.96
C VAL A 95 3.09 12.42 -7.70
N ASN A 96 3.19 13.32 -6.74
CA ASN A 96 4.08 13.13 -5.59
C ASN A 96 3.49 12.17 -4.52
N VAL A 97 2.18 11.96 -4.50
CA VAL A 97 1.53 11.09 -3.52
C VAL A 97 1.11 9.77 -4.16
N HIS A 98 0.30 9.82 -5.21
CA HIS A 98 -0.28 8.61 -5.79
C HIS A 98 0.67 7.89 -6.75
N HIS A 99 1.33 8.61 -7.66
CA HIS A 99 2.22 7.97 -8.62
C HIS A 99 3.49 7.44 -7.95
N GLU A 100 4.07 8.21 -7.02
CA GLU A 100 5.22 7.75 -6.23
C GLU A 100 4.88 6.52 -5.37
N TYR A 101 3.68 6.48 -4.79
CA TYR A 101 3.20 5.29 -4.10
C TYR A 101 3.10 4.09 -5.04
N LEU A 102 2.46 4.25 -6.20
CA LEU A 102 2.27 3.16 -7.17
C LEU A 102 3.60 2.63 -7.71
N ARG A 103 4.58 3.52 -7.99
CA ARG A 103 5.92 3.10 -8.44
C ARG A 103 6.64 2.21 -7.43
N LYS A 104 6.39 2.42 -6.15
CA LYS A 104 6.96 1.60 -5.06
C LYS A 104 6.13 0.34 -4.79
N ALA A 105 4.81 0.47 -4.80
CA ALA A 105 3.90 -0.61 -4.42
C ALA A 105 3.78 -1.70 -5.50
N LEU A 106 3.73 -1.34 -6.79
CA LEU A 106 3.53 -2.29 -7.87
C LEU A 106 4.65 -3.34 -7.99
N PRO A 107 5.95 -2.99 -7.96
CA PRO A 107 7.02 -3.98 -7.95
C PRO A 107 6.97 -4.89 -6.72
N SER A 108 6.67 -4.33 -5.55
CA SER A 108 6.53 -5.09 -4.31
C SER A 108 5.36 -6.09 -4.38
N LEU A 109 4.21 -5.67 -4.91
CA LEU A 109 3.06 -6.53 -5.13
C LEU A 109 3.39 -7.68 -6.08
N GLN A 110 4.08 -7.38 -7.19
CA GLN A 110 4.51 -8.39 -8.16
C GLN A 110 5.42 -9.43 -7.54
N ASP A 111 6.40 -9.03 -6.72
CA ASP A 111 7.29 -9.93 -6.02
C ASP A 111 6.53 -10.83 -5.03
N HIS A 112 5.62 -10.27 -4.24
CA HIS A 112 4.79 -11.04 -3.31
C HIS A 112 3.94 -12.10 -4.03
N VAL A 113 3.25 -11.71 -5.10
CA VAL A 113 2.40 -12.65 -5.85
C VAL A 113 3.23 -13.73 -6.53
N SER A 114 4.43 -13.40 -7.01
CA SER A 114 5.35 -14.38 -7.60
C SER A 114 5.79 -15.42 -6.59
N ARG A 115 6.23 -15.01 -5.39
CA ARG A 115 6.60 -15.92 -4.32
C ARG A 115 5.43 -16.79 -3.85
N LEU A 116 4.24 -16.19 -3.72
CA LEU A 116 3.02 -16.93 -3.37
C LEU A 116 2.72 -18.02 -4.41
N ALA A 117 2.77 -17.67 -5.69
CA ALA A 117 2.55 -18.61 -6.78
C ALA A 117 3.60 -19.73 -6.77
N GLU A 118 4.88 -19.42 -6.64
CA GLU A 118 5.95 -20.42 -6.58
C GLU A 118 5.76 -21.43 -5.45
N GLY A 119 5.38 -20.96 -4.26
CA GLY A 119 5.22 -21.82 -3.09
C GLY A 119 3.94 -22.66 -3.11
N HIS A 120 2.89 -22.21 -3.79
CA HIS A 120 1.55 -22.79 -3.61
C HIS A 120 0.81 -23.19 -4.89
N ARG A 121 1.36 -22.98 -6.10
CA ARG A 121 0.69 -23.30 -7.38
C ARG A 121 0.21 -24.74 -7.50
N LYS A 122 0.92 -25.70 -6.90
CA LYS A 122 0.51 -27.11 -6.89
C LYS A 122 -0.81 -27.36 -6.16
N LYS A 123 -1.12 -26.52 -5.16
CA LYS A 123 -2.34 -26.61 -4.34
C LYS A 123 -3.46 -25.71 -4.87
N PHE A 124 -3.09 -24.58 -5.45
CA PHE A 124 -4.01 -23.54 -5.90
C PHE A 124 -3.69 -23.13 -7.32
N ASN A 125 -4.35 -23.74 -8.28
CA ASN A 125 -4.11 -23.56 -9.72
C ASN A 125 -4.40 -22.13 -10.23
N TYR A 126 -5.26 -21.37 -9.55
CA TYR A 126 -5.58 -19.99 -9.91
C TYR A 126 -4.43 -18.99 -9.66
N LEU A 127 -3.39 -19.39 -8.94
CA LEU A 127 -2.26 -18.51 -8.64
C LEU A 127 -1.42 -18.14 -9.87
N ASP A 128 -1.39 -19.00 -10.86
CA ASP A 128 -0.70 -18.70 -12.13
C ASP A 128 -1.44 -17.59 -12.91
N GLU A 129 -2.77 -17.60 -12.88
CA GLU A 129 -3.60 -16.56 -13.48
C GLU A 129 -3.48 -15.24 -12.69
N LEU A 130 -3.51 -15.31 -11.37
CA LEU A 130 -3.29 -14.14 -10.50
C LEU A 130 -1.94 -13.49 -10.77
N GLN A 131 -0.86 -14.27 -10.85
CA GLN A 131 0.48 -13.78 -11.15
C GLN A 131 0.53 -13.08 -12.52
N LYS A 132 -0.05 -13.70 -13.55
CA LYS A 132 -0.14 -13.13 -14.88
C LYS A 132 -0.90 -11.81 -14.90
N THR A 133 -2.02 -11.75 -14.20
CA THR A 133 -2.87 -10.54 -14.11
C THR A 133 -2.13 -9.40 -13.43
N VAL A 134 -1.46 -9.66 -12.30
CA VAL A 134 -0.67 -8.63 -11.59
C VAL A 134 0.50 -8.13 -12.45
N LEU A 135 1.18 -9.05 -13.17
CA LEU A 135 2.24 -8.66 -14.09
C LEU A 135 1.73 -7.75 -15.22
N GLN A 136 0.59 -8.09 -15.79
CA GLN A 136 -0.06 -7.29 -16.84
C GLN A 136 -0.47 -5.92 -16.31
N LEU A 137 -1.06 -5.87 -15.11
CA LEU A 137 -1.43 -4.63 -14.43
C LEU A 137 -0.20 -3.71 -14.28
N THR A 138 0.89 -4.22 -13.72
CA THR A 138 2.12 -3.44 -13.52
C THR A 138 2.67 -2.90 -14.84
N ARG A 139 2.67 -3.72 -15.89
CA ARG A 139 3.14 -3.32 -17.23
C ARG A 139 2.29 -2.24 -17.88
N SER A 140 0.99 -2.21 -17.59
CA SER A 140 0.08 -1.19 -18.15
C SER A 140 0.12 0.11 -17.34
N PHE A 141 0.29 0.05 -16.02
CA PHE A 141 0.27 1.22 -15.16
C PHE A 141 1.48 2.13 -15.36
N ILE A 142 2.68 1.60 -15.46
CA ILE A 142 3.88 2.45 -15.55
C ILE A 142 3.85 3.39 -16.77
N PRO A 143 3.56 2.90 -18.01
CA PRO A 143 3.39 3.81 -19.16
C PRO A 143 2.21 4.79 -19.00
N HIS A 144 1.13 4.36 -18.33
CA HIS A 144 -0.01 5.22 -18.06
C HIS A 144 0.37 6.41 -17.17
N LEU A 145 1.08 6.17 -16.06
CA LEU A 145 1.57 7.24 -15.18
C LEU A 145 2.48 8.23 -15.95
N GLN A 146 3.37 7.71 -16.81
CA GLN A 146 4.24 8.55 -17.63
C GLN A 146 3.43 9.41 -18.62
N GLN A 147 2.43 8.85 -19.27
CA GLN A 147 1.57 9.58 -20.18
C GLN A 147 0.81 10.71 -19.47
N GLU A 148 0.34 10.48 -18.25
CA GLU A 148 -0.30 11.52 -17.45
C GLU A 148 0.69 12.64 -17.10
N GLU A 149 1.88 12.32 -16.63
CA GLU A 149 2.88 13.29 -16.21
C GLU A 149 3.48 14.10 -17.38
N GLU A 150 3.76 13.43 -18.49
CA GLU A 150 4.47 14.05 -19.62
C GLU A 150 3.54 14.75 -20.63
N ILE A 151 2.28 14.31 -20.71
CA ILE A 151 1.34 14.79 -21.73
C ILE A 151 0.09 15.39 -21.12
N ILE A 152 -0.65 14.61 -20.31
CA ILE A 152 -2.00 14.98 -19.88
C ILE A 152 -1.95 16.13 -18.87
N PHE A 153 -1.14 16.02 -17.81
CA PHE A 153 -1.07 17.06 -16.78
C PHE A 153 -0.52 18.38 -17.28
N PRO A 154 0.56 18.44 -18.10
CA PRO A 154 0.96 19.69 -18.73
C PRO A 154 -0.13 20.36 -19.56
N TYR A 155 -0.91 19.57 -20.32
CA TYR A 155 -2.00 20.09 -21.12
C TYR A 155 -3.15 20.62 -20.24
N ILE A 156 -3.52 19.89 -19.20
CA ILE A 156 -4.55 20.31 -18.23
C ILE A 156 -4.13 21.61 -17.53
N ARG A 157 -2.85 21.75 -17.14
CA ARG A 157 -2.32 22.99 -16.54
C ARG A 157 -2.46 24.18 -17.49
N GLN A 158 -2.11 24.00 -18.77
CA GLN A 158 -2.28 25.07 -19.78
C GLN A 158 -3.71 25.53 -19.91
N ILE A 159 -4.68 24.58 -19.94
CA ILE A 159 -6.11 24.91 -19.98
C ILE A 159 -6.52 25.66 -18.71
N GLY A 160 -6.10 25.17 -17.53
CA GLY A 160 -6.39 25.80 -16.24
C GLY A 160 -5.87 27.24 -16.17
N HIS A 161 -4.62 27.46 -16.55
CA HIS A 161 -4.01 28.80 -16.57
C HIS A 161 -4.76 29.73 -17.54
N ALA A 162 -5.16 29.25 -18.72
CA ALA A 162 -5.94 30.04 -19.67
C ALA A 162 -7.33 30.38 -19.14
N TYR A 163 -7.92 29.52 -18.33
CA TYR A 163 -9.21 29.76 -17.67
C TYR A 163 -9.07 30.83 -16.58
N TYR A 164 -8.13 30.66 -15.65
CA TYR A 164 -7.91 31.62 -14.54
C TYR A 164 -7.41 33.01 -15.00
N SER A 165 -6.79 33.10 -16.19
CA SER A 165 -6.31 34.38 -16.73
C SER A 165 -7.45 35.23 -17.36
N ARG A 166 -8.68 34.71 -17.41
CA ARG A 166 -9.86 35.43 -17.93
C ARG A 166 -10.72 36.04 -16.83
N GLU A 167 -10.43 35.74 -15.58
CA GLU A 167 -11.02 36.38 -14.40
C GLU A 167 -10.17 37.59 -13.95
#